data_0c5da831795495449770c91fa5b2cc13
#
_entry.id   0c5da831795495449770c91fa5b2cc13
#
_cell.length_a   1.000
_cell.length_b   1.000
_cell.length_c   1.000
_cell.angle_alpha   90.00
_cell.angle_beta   90.00
_cell.angle_gamma   90.00
#
_symmetry.space_group_name_H-M   'P 1'
#
loop_
_entity.id
_entity.type
_entity.pdbx_description
1 polymer ?
#
loop_
_entity_poly.entity_id
_entity_poly.type
_entity_poly.pdbx_seq_one_letter_code
_entity_poly.pdbx_strand_id
1 'polypeptide(L)'
;MYDQLRFDYLSCSGHPNLSTPNFDKIAQRGVRFTNTYVQSPICGASRMSFYTGRYTSSHGAEWNGFPLRVGEQTLGDHLRRLAMQCWLIGKTHMKADVEGMERLGLKADTIIGARQAECGFDTWIRDDGLWAEGPDGFYDEKRSPYNEYLRSKGYNTTNPWADFANSGFDHGEKATGWFFNNADKPANIREKDSETPWLTNQAIDFMKNQKGSWLAHVSYIKPHWPYIVPA
;
A
#
# COMPACT_ATOMS: atom_id res chain seq x y z
N MET A 1 6.81 -2.93 -2.13
CA MET A 1 6.76 -1.51 -2.55
C MET A 1 6.63 -0.64 -1.31
N TYR A 2 7.27 0.54 -1.30
CA TYR A 2 7.14 1.54 -0.24
C TYR A 2 6.66 2.84 -0.86
N ASP A 3 5.63 3.46 -0.29
CA ASP A 3 5.08 4.70 -0.85
C ASP A 3 5.95 5.89 -0.43
N GLN A 4 6.35 6.73 -1.39
CA GLN A 4 7.22 7.91 -1.20
C GLN A 4 8.64 7.63 -0.64
N LEU A 5 9.12 6.39 -0.59
CA LEU A 5 10.48 6.14 -0.17
C LEU A 5 11.47 6.71 -1.20
N ARG A 6 12.25 7.68 -0.79
CA ARG A 6 13.33 8.26 -1.60
C ARG A 6 14.51 7.29 -1.65
N PHE A 7 15.10 7.14 -2.84
CA PHE A 7 16.23 6.23 -3.04
C PHE A 7 17.47 6.62 -2.20
N ASP A 8 17.68 7.92 -1.99
CA ASP A 8 18.80 8.48 -1.25
C ASP A 8 18.65 8.37 0.28
N TYR A 9 17.52 7.84 0.78
CA TYR A 9 17.30 7.51 2.21
C TYR A 9 17.64 6.05 2.55
N LEU A 10 18.45 5.40 1.69
CA LEU A 10 18.96 4.06 1.92
C LEU A 10 20.47 4.07 2.08
N SER A 11 21.00 3.31 3.04
CA SER A 11 22.46 3.22 3.27
C SER A 11 23.20 2.67 2.05
N CYS A 12 22.62 1.69 1.33
CA CYS A 12 23.19 1.20 0.06
C CYS A 12 23.24 2.26 -1.05
N SER A 13 22.53 3.37 -0.90
CA SER A 13 22.58 4.52 -1.82
C SER A 13 23.47 5.65 -1.31
N GLY A 14 24.16 5.47 -0.19
CA GLY A 14 25.12 6.43 0.36
C GLY A 14 24.54 7.44 1.35
N HIS A 15 23.38 7.16 1.95
CA HIS A 15 22.86 8.07 2.99
C HIS A 15 23.82 8.19 4.17
N PRO A 16 24.23 9.41 4.60
CA PRO A 16 25.33 9.59 5.56
C PRO A 16 25.00 9.12 6.98
N ASN A 17 23.72 9.16 7.39
CA ASN A 17 23.32 8.95 8.78
C ASN A 17 22.34 7.78 8.98
N LEU A 18 21.62 7.36 7.94
CA LEU A 18 20.66 6.26 8.06
C LEU A 18 21.34 4.92 7.79
N SER A 19 21.02 3.94 8.62
CA SER A 19 21.40 2.54 8.42
C SER A 19 20.17 1.72 8.05
N THR A 20 20.20 1.11 6.87
CA THR A 20 19.12 0.25 6.35
C THR A 20 19.66 -1.15 5.99
N PRO A 21 20.14 -1.93 6.99
CA PRO A 21 20.94 -3.13 6.76
C PRO A 21 20.21 -4.23 6.01
N ASN A 22 18.89 -4.27 6.07
CA ASN A 22 18.11 -5.28 5.33
C ASN A 22 18.00 -4.92 3.85
N PHE A 23 17.87 -3.64 3.51
CA PHE A 23 17.98 -3.18 2.11
C PHE A 23 19.37 -3.43 1.55
N ASP A 24 20.42 -3.19 2.36
CA ASP A 24 21.81 -3.44 1.97
C ASP A 24 22.05 -4.92 1.64
N LYS A 25 21.50 -5.83 2.45
CA LYS A 25 21.57 -7.28 2.18
C LYS A 25 20.89 -7.66 0.86
N ILE A 26 19.74 -7.04 0.54
CA ILE A 26 19.06 -7.27 -0.73
C ILE A 26 19.91 -6.73 -1.89
N ALA A 27 20.45 -5.52 -1.76
CA ALA A 27 21.31 -4.90 -2.77
C ALA A 27 22.58 -5.71 -3.03
N GLN A 28 23.19 -6.31 -2.00
CA GLN A 28 24.37 -7.17 -2.11
C GLN A 28 24.08 -8.51 -2.79
N ARG A 29 22.86 -9.03 -2.67
CA ARG A 29 22.46 -10.34 -3.22
C ARG A 29 21.81 -10.26 -4.58
N GLY A 30 21.49 -9.06 -5.06
CA GLY A 30 20.77 -8.83 -6.30
C GLY A 30 21.39 -7.73 -7.15
N VAL A 31 20.56 -7.11 -7.96
CA VAL A 31 20.93 -5.97 -8.80
C VAL A 31 20.27 -4.71 -8.29
N ARG A 32 21.05 -3.68 -8.03
CA ARG A 32 20.57 -2.34 -7.67
C ARG A 32 20.64 -1.44 -8.89
N PHE A 33 19.48 -0.98 -9.34
CA PHE A 33 19.39 0.00 -10.42
C PHE A 33 19.64 1.40 -9.85
N THR A 34 20.69 2.07 -10.29
CA THR A 34 21.09 3.39 -9.78
C THR A 34 20.35 4.54 -10.44
N ASN A 35 19.84 4.32 -11.65
CA ASN A 35 19.11 5.31 -12.44
C ASN A 35 17.77 4.73 -12.87
N THR A 36 16.76 4.93 -12.07
CA THR A 36 15.39 4.48 -12.33
C THR A 36 14.43 5.66 -12.21
N TYR A 37 13.61 5.85 -13.22
CA TYR A 37 12.69 6.97 -13.32
C TYR A 37 11.26 6.45 -13.39
N VAL A 38 10.40 6.97 -12.52
CA VAL A 38 8.97 6.70 -12.54
C VAL A 38 8.30 7.48 -13.67
N GLN A 39 7.19 6.96 -14.18
CA GLN A 39 6.45 7.60 -15.28
C GLN A 39 5.61 8.79 -14.82
N SER A 40 5.35 8.89 -13.54
CA SER A 40 4.63 9.99 -12.91
C SER A 40 5.05 10.11 -11.45
N PRO A 41 5.17 11.33 -10.88
CA PRO A 41 5.44 11.51 -9.45
C PRO A 41 4.19 11.33 -8.58
N ILE A 42 3.02 11.07 -9.17
CA ILE A 42 1.74 10.90 -8.47
C ILE A 42 1.50 9.42 -8.19
N CYS A 43 1.13 9.08 -6.95
CA CYS A 43 1.02 7.69 -6.48
C CYS A 43 0.15 6.82 -7.39
N GLY A 44 -1.10 7.22 -7.67
CA GLY A 44 -2.02 6.45 -8.51
C GLY A 44 -1.48 6.23 -9.90
N ALA A 45 -1.10 7.30 -10.60
CA ALA A 45 -0.57 7.22 -11.96
C ALA A 45 0.74 6.41 -12.04
N SER A 46 1.66 6.60 -11.08
CA SER A 46 2.90 5.83 -11.00
C SER A 46 2.65 4.33 -10.77
N ARG A 47 1.73 4.02 -9.86
CA ARG A 47 1.36 2.63 -9.57
C ARG A 47 0.69 1.95 -10.75
N MET A 48 -0.22 2.64 -11.44
CA MET A 48 -0.87 2.08 -12.64
C MET A 48 0.17 1.83 -13.75
N SER A 49 1.15 2.72 -13.94
CA SER A 49 2.26 2.48 -14.85
C SER A 49 3.08 1.25 -14.43
N PHE A 50 3.35 1.08 -13.15
CA PHE A 50 4.06 -0.10 -12.63
C PHE A 50 3.27 -1.39 -12.86
N TYR A 51 1.97 -1.40 -12.56
CA TYR A 51 1.15 -2.61 -12.70
C TYR A 51 0.89 -3.01 -14.17
N THR A 52 0.83 -2.04 -15.07
CA THR A 52 0.56 -2.29 -16.49
C THR A 52 1.81 -2.42 -17.35
N GLY A 53 2.97 -1.93 -16.86
CA GLY A 53 4.19 -1.80 -17.65
C GLY A 53 4.07 -0.75 -18.78
N ARG A 54 3.12 0.18 -18.69
CA ARG A 54 2.81 1.16 -19.72
C ARG A 54 3.01 2.60 -19.25
N TYR A 55 3.20 3.51 -20.20
CA TYR A 55 3.23 4.93 -19.92
C TYR A 55 1.86 5.45 -19.49
N THR A 56 1.84 6.49 -18.65
CA THR A 56 0.62 7.12 -18.15
C THR A 56 -0.33 7.54 -19.29
N SER A 57 0.21 8.14 -20.35
CA SER A 57 -0.55 8.50 -21.56
C SER A 57 -1.19 7.32 -22.30
N SER A 58 -0.69 6.10 -22.06
CA SER A 58 -1.20 4.90 -22.71
C SER A 58 -2.30 4.22 -21.92
N HIS A 59 -2.19 4.15 -20.58
CA HIS A 59 -3.22 3.53 -19.74
C HIS A 59 -4.29 4.52 -19.25
N GLY A 60 -4.05 5.85 -19.35
CA GLY A 60 -5.03 6.90 -19.08
C GLY A 60 -5.36 7.19 -17.62
N ALA A 61 -4.81 6.45 -16.67
CA ALA A 61 -4.96 6.75 -15.24
C ALA A 61 -3.90 7.78 -14.82
N GLU A 62 -4.16 9.06 -15.11
CA GLU A 62 -3.17 10.15 -15.07
C GLU A 62 -3.00 10.76 -13.67
N TRP A 63 -3.92 10.50 -12.75
CA TRP A 63 -3.95 11.10 -11.43
C TRP A 63 -4.53 10.16 -10.38
N ASN A 64 -4.43 10.54 -9.10
CA ASN A 64 -5.14 9.85 -8.03
C ASN A 64 -6.65 9.91 -8.24
N GLY A 65 -7.34 8.79 -8.11
CA GLY A 65 -8.78 8.72 -8.34
C GLY A 65 -9.21 8.60 -9.81
N PHE A 66 -8.29 8.61 -10.77
CA PHE A 66 -8.57 8.21 -12.15
C PHE A 66 -8.55 6.69 -12.23
N PRO A 67 -9.62 6.06 -12.70
CA PRO A 67 -9.67 4.61 -12.78
C PRO A 67 -8.76 4.06 -13.87
N LEU A 68 -8.16 2.91 -13.61
CA LEU A 68 -7.59 2.07 -14.67
C LEU A 68 -8.75 1.40 -15.40
N ARG A 69 -8.81 1.54 -16.73
CA ARG A 69 -9.92 1.00 -17.53
C ARG A 69 -10.02 -0.52 -17.40
N VAL A 70 -11.24 -1.01 -17.30
CA VAL A 70 -11.51 -2.44 -17.36
C VAL A 70 -10.93 -3.03 -18.64
N GLY A 71 -10.25 -4.14 -18.52
CA GLY A 71 -9.57 -4.81 -19.64
C GLY A 71 -8.12 -4.41 -19.85
N GLU A 72 -7.61 -3.40 -19.15
CA GLU A 72 -6.16 -3.18 -19.11
C GLU A 72 -5.47 -4.38 -18.46
N GLN A 73 -4.48 -4.93 -19.17
CA GLN A 73 -3.72 -6.08 -18.68
C GLN A 73 -2.72 -5.62 -17.63
N THR A 74 -2.74 -6.27 -16.49
CA THR A 74 -1.88 -5.94 -15.36
C THR A 74 -0.91 -7.07 -15.04
N LEU A 75 0.04 -6.80 -14.16
CA LEU A 75 1.01 -7.79 -13.66
C LEU A 75 0.31 -9.06 -13.17
N GLY A 76 -0.79 -8.92 -12.42
CA GLY A 76 -1.56 -10.07 -11.94
C GLY A 76 -2.14 -10.91 -13.07
N ASP A 77 -2.64 -10.27 -14.14
CA ASP A 77 -3.19 -10.98 -15.31
C ASP A 77 -2.11 -11.74 -16.07
N HIS A 78 -0.96 -11.11 -16.30
CA HIS A 78 0.16 -11.74 -17.00
C HIS A 78 0.71 -12.95 -16.25
N LEU A 79 0.93 -12.84 -14.95
CA LEU A 79 1.50 -13.92 -14.15
C LEU A 79 0.51 -15.09 -13.96
N ARG A 80 -0.78 -14.79 -13.88
CA ARG A 80 -1.81 -15.83 -13.80
C ARG A 80 -1.84 -16.72 -15.04
N ARG A 81 -1.52 -16.20 -16.21
CA ARG A 81 -1.35 -17.01 -17.44
C ARG A 81 -0.20 -18.03 -17.33
N LEU A 82 0.73 -17.80 -16.42
CA LEU A 82 1.82 -18.72 -16.07
C LEU A 82 1.47 -19.63 -14.89
N ALA A 83 0.19 -19.77 -14.56
CA ALA A 83 -0.31 -20.54 -13.43
C ALA A 83 0.24 -20.07 -12.06
N MET A 84 0.61 -18.81 -11.96
CA MET A 84 1.07 -18.19 -10.72
C MET A 84 -0.08 -17.47 -10.02
N GLN A 85 -0.25 -17.73 -8.73
CA GLN A 85 -1.18 -16.98 -7.89
C GLN A 85 -0.60 -15.59 -7.59
N CYS A 86 -1.41 -14.55 -7.67
CA CYS A 86 -0.96 -13.17 -7.47
C CYS A 86 -1.78 -12.51 -6.37
N TRP A 87 -1.11 -12.14 -5.28
CA TRP A 87 -1.76 -11.67 -4.06
C TRP A 87 -1.36 -10.25 -3.70
N LEU A 88 -2.34 -9.49 -3.21
CA LEU A 88 -2.16 -8.16 -2.65
C LEU A 88 -2.08 -8.22 -1.13
N ILE A 89 -1.07 -7.55 -0.57
CA ILE A 89 -0.90 -7.29 0.85
C ILE A 89 -0.57 -5.81 1.02
N GLY A 90 -1.58 -4.99 1.35
CA GLY A 90 -1.44 -3.55 1.52
C GLY A 90 -2.06 -2.71 0.40
N LYS A 91 -1.35 -1.71 -0.08
CA LYS A 91 -1.87 -0.62 -0.91
C LYS A 91 -1.73 -0.86 -2.41
N THR A 92 -2.82 -0.66 -3.17
CA THR A 92 -2.76 -0.49 -4.63
C THR A 92 -2.96 0.96 -5.08
N HIS A 93 -3.70 1.74 -4.33
CA HIS A 93 -4.16 3.08 -4.72
C HIS A 93 -4.96 3.09 -6.02
N MET A 94 -5.48 1.95 -6.42
CA MET A 94 -6.33 1.83 -7.59
C MET A 94 -7.74 2.31 -7.28
N LYS A 95 -8.32 3.03 -8.23
CA LYS A 95 -9.77 3.24 -8.30
C LYS A 95 -10.36 2.29 -9.33
N ALA A 96 -11.42 1.59 -8.95
CA ALA A 96 -12.13 0.72 -9.87
C ALA A 96 -12.85 1.53 -10.97
N ASP A 97 -12.81 1.05 -12.20
CA ASP A 97 -13.62 1.55 -13.32
C ASP A 97 -15.05 0.99 -13.20
N VAL A 98 -15.83 1.58 -12.30
CA VAL A 98 -17.20 1.12 -11.98
C VAL A 98 -18.09 1.12 -13.22
N GLU A 99 -18.04 2.21 -14.00
CA GLU A 99 -18.84 2.32 -15.23
C GLU A 99 -18.47 1.27 -16.27
N GLY A 100 -17.18 1.00 -16.43
CA GLY A 100 -16.70 -0.06 -17.32
C GLY A 100 -17.10 -1.45 -16.84
N MET A 101 -17.03 -1.69 -15.53
CA MET A 101 -17.48 -2.94 -14.92
C MET A 101 -18.99 -3.16 -15.12
N GLU A 102 -19.81 -2.16 -14.83
CA GLU A 102 -21.26 -2.22 -15.01
C GLU A 102 -21.64 -2.49 -16.48
N ARG A 103 -21.03 -1.77 -17.42
CA ARG A 103 -21.23 -1.97 -18.86
C ARG A 103 -20.94 -3.39 -19.31
N LEU A 104 -19.99 -4.07 -18.67
CA LEU A 104 -19.59 -5.45 -18.98
C LEU A 104 -20.29 -6.49 -18.09
N GLY A 105 -21.19 -6.07 -17.21
CA GLY A 105 -21.88 -6.97 -16.28
C GLY A 105 -20.97 -7.60 -15.22
N LEU A 106 -19.82 -6.98 -14.94
CA LEU A 106 -18.88 -7.43 -13.91
C LEU A 106 -19.36 -6.92 -12.55
N LYS A 107 -19.53 -7.83 -11.62
CA LYS A 107 -19.91 -7.50 -10.24
C LYS A 107 -18.68 -7.52 -9.33
N ALA A 108 -18.61 -6.56 -8.44
CA ALA A 108 -17.52 -6.38 -7.49
C ALA A 108 -17.32 -7.58 -6.55
N ASP A 109 -18.41 -8.22 -6.15
CA ASP A 109 -18.44 -9.39 -5.27
C ASP A 109 -18.03 -10.70 -5.94
N THR A 110 -17.65 -10.64 -7.22
CA THR A 110 -17.12 -11.81 -7.96
C THR A 110 -15.58 -11.78 -7.96
N ILE A 111 -14.96 -12.95 -8.11
CA ILE A 111 -13.50 -13.07 -8.21
C ILE A 111 -12.94 -12.21 -9.36
N ILE A 112 -13.62 -12.20 -10.51
CA ILE A 112 -13.18 -11.41 -11.66
C ILE A 112 -13.33 -9.92 -11.38
N GLY A 113 -14.44 -9.51 -10.80
CA GLY A 113 -14.69 -8.12 -10.45
C GLY A 113 -13.69 -7.59 -9.41
N ALA A 114 -13.42 -8.36 -8.36
CA ALA A 114 -12.42 -8.02 -7.36
C ALA A 114 -11.02 -7.85 -7.99
N ARG A 115 -10.61 -8.77 -8.87
CA ARG A 115 -9.33 -8.68 -9.60
C ARG A 115 -9.24 -7.46 -10.50
N GLN A 116 -10.34 -7.11 -11.18
CA GLN A 116 -10.38 -5.88 -12.01
C GLN A 116 -10.28 -4.62 -11.15
N ALA A 117 -10.79 -4.64 -9.93
CA ALA A 117 -10.69 -3.53 -8.98
C ALA A 117 -9.32 -3.44 -8.29
N GLU A 118 -8.49 -4.47 -8.35
CA GLU A 118 -7.21 -4.55 -7.64
C GLU A 118 -6.03 -4.94 -8.54
N CYS A 119 -5.94 -4.38 -9.72
CA CYS A 119 -4.80 -4.55 -10.64
C CYS A 119 -4.47 -6.02 -10.94
N GLY A 120 -5.49 -6.88 -11.01
CA GLY A 120 -5.33 -8.30 -11.28
C GLY A 120 -4.91 -9.14 -10.07
N PHE A 121 -4.78 -8.57 -8.89
CA PHE A 121 -4.44 -9.31 -7.68
C PHE A 121 -5.67 -9.93 -6.99
N ASP A 122 -5.47 -11.08 -6.38
CA ASP A 122 -6.34 -11.57 -5.30
C ASP A 122 -5.94 -10.87 -3.99
N THR A 123 -6.91 -10.46 -3.20
CA THR A 123 -6.62 -9.70 -1.99
C THR A 123 -6.45 -10.62 -0.79
N TRP A 124 -5.24 -10.65 -0.21
CA TRP A 124 -5.04 -11.19 1.12
C TRP A 124 -5.50 -10.20 2.18
N ILE A 125 -4.98 -8.97 2.09
CA ILE A 125 -5.42 -7.86 2.92
C ILE A 125 -5.14 -6.55 2.18
N ARG A 126 -6.10 -5.65 2.16
CA ARG A 126 -5.95 -4.31 1.59
C ARG A 126 -5.85 -3.28 2.69
N ASP A 127 -4.90 -2.35 2.54
CA ASP A 127 -4.71 -1.24 3.44
C ASP A 127 -4.17 -0.03 2.67
N ASP A 128 -5.03 0.93 2.41
CA ASP A 128 -4.68 2.21 1.77
C ASP A 128 -4.64 3.36 2.80
N GLY A 129 -4.92 3.10 4.08
CA GLY A 129 -5.01 4.11 5.14
C GLY A 129 -6.17 5.08 4.94
N LEU A 130 -6.05 6.28 5.51
CA LEU A 130 -6.90 7.46 5.33
C LEU A 130 -8.30 7.43 5.95
N TRP A 131 -9.10 6.42 5.73
CA TRP A 131 -10.51 6.39 6.06
C TRP A 131 -10.81 5.56 7.31
N ALA A 132 -11.79 5.99 8.09
CA ALA A 132 -12.23 5.25 9.28
C ALA A 132 -12.76 3.86 8.93
N GLU A 133 -13.46 3.76 7.81
CA GLU A 133 -14.05 2.54 7.26
C GLU A 133 -13.04 1.71 6.45
N GLY A 134 -11.89 2.29 6.16
CA GLY A 134 -10.90 1.70 5.26
C GLY A 134 -10.98 2.25 3.85
N PRO A 135 -10.22 1.65 2.93
CA PRO A 135 -10.24 2.05 1.54
C PRO A 135 -11.61 1.80 0.93
N ASP A 136 -11.92 2.54 -0.12
CA ASP A 136 -13.13 2.35 -0.90
C ASP A 136 -13.01 1.07 -1.73
N GLY A 137 -12.94 -0.04 -1.00
CA GLY A 137 -12.83 -1.38 -1.54
C GLY A 137 -14.12 -1.79 -2.21
N PHE A 138 -13.99 -2.42 -3.35
CA PHE A 138 -15.15 -2.83 -4.13
C PHE A 138 -15.68 -4.19 -3.70
N TYR A 139 -14.89 -4.94 -2.94
CA TYR A 139 -15.17 -6.35 -2.58
C TYR A 139 -15.21 -6.59 -1.07
N ASP A 140 -14.78 -5.65 -0.26
CA ASP A 140 -14.85 -5.75 1.18
C ASP A 140 -15.60 -4.55 1.76
N GLU A 141 -16.68 -4.71 2.32
CA GLU A 141 -17.68 -3.80 2.88
C GLU A 141 -17.10 -2.55 3.60
N LYS A 142 -16.25 -1.75 2.94
CA LYS A 142 -15.63 -0.53 3.46
C LYS A 142 -15.00 -0.73 4.85
N ARG A 143 -14.30 -1.84 5.04
CA ARG A 143 -13.61 -2.16 6.28
C ARG A 143 -12.18 -1.65 6.27
N SER A 144 -11.69 -1.20 7.42
CA SER A 144 -10.27 -1.02 7.68
C SER A 144 -9.74 -2.15 8.56
N PRO A 145 -9.09 -3.17 7.98
CA PRO A 145 -8.53 -4.28 8.75
C PRO A 145 -7.52 -3.80 9.80
N TYR A 146 -6.78 -2.74 9.49
CA TYR A 146 -5.84 -2.16 10.44
C TYR A 146 -6.56 -1.46 11.60
N ASN A 147 -7.62 -0.70 11.35
CA ASN A 147 -8.42 -0.12 12.43
C ASN A 147 -9.06 -1.19 13.32
N GLU A 148 -9.52 -2.30 12.74
CA GLU A 148 -10.02 -3.45 13.53
C GLU A 148 -8.92 -4.06 14.41
N TYR A 149 -7.72 -4.24 13.85
CA TYR A 149 -6.57 -4.69 14.61
C TYR A 149 -6.25 -3.73 15.76
N LEU A 150 -6.21 -2.43 15.51
CA LEU A 150 -5.93 -1.43 16.54
C LEU A 150 -6.97 -1.46 17.67
N ARG A 151 -8.26 -1.57 17.34
CA ARG A 151 -9.32 -1.74 18.36
C ARG A 151 -9.11 -2.99 19.20
N SER A 152 -8.69 -4.10 18.58
CA SER A 152 -8.36 -5.35 19.30
C SER A 152 -7.17 -5.21 20.26
N LYS A 153 -6.33 -4.18 20.05
CA LYS A 153 -5.19 -3.84 20.93
C LYS A 153 -5.51 -2.77 21.97
N GLY A 154 -6.77 -2.31 22.01
CA GLY A 154 -7.24 -1.33 23.00
C GLY A 154 -7.20 0.13 22.52
N TYR A 155 -6.88 0.40 21.26
CA TYR A 155 -6.93 1.74 20.68
C TYR A 155 -8.35 2.07 20.21
N ASN A 156 -9.24 2.40 21.15
CA ASN A 156 -10.68 2.49 20.93
C ASN A 156 -11.14 3.90 20.57
N THR A 157 -11.20 4.21 19.27
CA THR A 157 -11.84 5.41 18.73
C THR A 157 -12.54 5.08 17.41
N THR A 158 -13.23 6.07 16.83
CA THR A 158 -13.86 5.92 15.53
C THR A 158 -12.83 5.66 14.44
N ASN A 159 -11.67 6.33 14.50
CA ASN A 159 -10.58 6.14 13.54
C ASN A 159 -9.23 5.98 14.25
N PRO A 160 -8.91 4.80 14.81
CA PRO A 160 -7.64 4.56 15.50
C PRO A 160 -6.41 4.86 14.66
N TRP A 161 -6.47 4.63 13.34
CA TRP A 161 -5.40 4.98 12.40
C TRP A 161 -5.04 6.47 12.49
N ALA A 162 -6.06 7.35 12.46
CA ALA A 162 -5.85 8.80 12.54
C ALA A 162 -5.51 9.26 13.95
N ASP A 163 -6.12 8.65 14.97
CA ASP A 163 -6.06 9.15 16.35
C ASP A 163 -4.82 8.69 17.12
N PHE A 164 -4.27 7.53 16.74
CA PHE A 164 -3.11 6.94 17.43
C PHE A 164 -1.92 6.75 16.51
N ALA A 165 -2.10 6.06 15.37
CA ALA A 165 -0.99 5.73 14.50
C ALA A 165 -0.42 6.95 13.76
N ASN A 166 -1.23 7.97 13.52
CA ASN A 166 -0.86 9.18 12.79
C ASN A 166 -1.09 10.48 13.61
N SER A 167 -1.10 10.38 14.93
CA SER A 167 -1.16 11.54 15.83
C SER A 167 -0.30 11.28 17.08
N GLY A 168 0.33 12.33 17.57
CA GLY A 168 0.97 12.38 18.87
C GLY A 168 0.23 13.32 19.80
N PHE A 169 0.91 13.74 20.87
CA PHE A 169 0.43 14.78 21.79
C PHE A 169 1.42 15.94 21.87
N ASP A 170 0.89 17.13 22.00
CA ASP A 170 1.62 18.34 22.30
C ASP A 170 0.93 19.06 23.47
N HIS A 171 1.64 19.21 24.58
CA HIS A 171 1.09 19.80 25.81
C HIS A 171 -0.28 19.22 26.27
N GLY A 172 -0.51 17.92 26.01
CA GLY A 172 -1.76 17.24 26.36
C GLY A 172 -2.86 17.33 25.30
N GLU A 173 -2.67 18.12 24.26
CA GLU A 173 -3.56 18.22 23.11
C GLU A 173 -3.15 17.27 21.99
N LYS A 174 -4.12 16.76 21.23
CA LYS A 174 -3.85 15.89 20.10
C LYS A 174 -3.15 16.66 18.96
N ALA A 175 -1.95 16.22 18.60
CA ALA A 175 -1.13 16.76 17.54
C ALA A 175 -1.19 15.82 16.33
N THR A 176 -2.03 16.17 15.34
CA THR A 176 -2.16 15.34 14.14
C THR A 176 -0.90 15.40 13.26
N GLY A 177 -0.42 14.24 12.80
CA GLY A 177 0.71 14.14 11.88
C GLY A 177 0.45 14.69 10.47
N TRP A 178 -0.78 15.12 10.17
CA TRP A 178 -1.10 15.82 8.95
C TRP A 178 -0.46 17.21 8.86
N PHE A 179 -0.11 17.81 9.99
CA PHE A 179 0.66 19.04 10.02
C PHE A 179 2.14 18.73 10.18
N PHE A 180 2.94 19.20 9.22
CA PHE A 180 4.40 18.97 9.20
C PHE A 180 5.10 19.44 10.45
N ASN A 181 4.60 20.48 11.11
CA ASN A 181 5.12 20.99 12.40
C ASN A 181 5.03 19.96 13.53
N ASN A 182 4.25 18.92 13.37
CA ASN A 182 4.11 17.84 14.35
C ASN A 182 4.96 16.60 14.01
N ALA A 183 5.79 16.66 12.96
CA ALA A 183 6.60 15.52 12.53
C ALA A 183 7.71 15.13 13.55
N ASP A 184 8.04 16.02 14.47
CA ASP A 184 8.96 15.78 15.58
C ASP A 184 8.30 15.10 16.79
N LYS A 185 6.97 15.02 16.81
CA LYS A 185 6.21 14.38 17.90
C LYS A 185 6.16 12.86 17.67
N PRO A 186 6.35 12.03 18.71
CA PRO A 186 6.12 10.60 18.56
C PRO A 186 4.62 10.30 18.40
N ALA A 187 4.31 9.34 17.52
CA ALA A 187 2.95 8.84 17.38
C ALA A 187 2.51 8.13 18.67
N ASN A 188 1.24 8.28 18.99
CA ASN A 188 0.64 7.74 20.24
C ASN A 188 0.30 6.25 20.11
N ILE A 189 1.25 5.47 19.62
CA ILE A 189 1.10 4.04 19.39
C ILE A 189 2.42 3.32 19.70
N ARG A 190 2.33 2.10 20.19
CA ARG A 190 3.53 1.26 20.34
C ARG A 190 4.08 0.88 18.97
N GLU A 191 5.40 0.89 18.79
CA GLU A 191 6.05 0.54 17.52
C GLU A 191 5.51 -0.79 16.95
N LYS A 192 5.42 -1.83 17.76
CA LYS A 192 4.93 -3.16 17.34
C LYS A 192 3.49 -3.18 16.84
N ASP A 193 2.68 -2.21 17.22
CA ASP A 193 1.27 -2.09 16.81
C ASP A 193 1.10 -1.13 15.63
N SER A 194 2.19 -0.45 15.20
CA SER A 194 2.14 0.46 14.07
C SER A 194 1.93 -0.29 12.73
N GLU A 195 1.53 0.45 11.71
CA GLU A 195 1.06 -0.08 10.43
C GLU A 195 2.10 -0.95 9.71
N THR A 196 3.37 -0.52 9.69
CA THR A 196 4.44 -1.26 9.00
C THR A 196 4.72 -2.64 9.63
N PRO A 197 4.95 -2.80 10.95
CA PRO A 197 5.04 -4.10 11.60
C PRO A 197 3.79 -4.96 11.43
N TRP A 198 2.60 -4.37 11.56
CA TRP A 198 1.35 -5.10 11.37
C TRP A 198 1.25 -5.70 9.95
N LEU A 199 1.47 -4.89 8.92
CA LEU A 199 1.42 -5.37 7.53
C LEU A 199 2.52 -6.39 7.23
N THR A 200 3.71 -6.21 7.82
CA THR A 200 4.81 -7.19 7.71
C THR A 200 4.41 -8.54 8.30
N ASN A 201 3.72 -8.55 9.45
CA ASN A 201 3.22 -9.78 10.04
C ASN A 201 2.16 -10.45 9.14
N GLN A 202 1.27 -9.68 8.51
CA GLN A 202 0.33 -10.23 7.53
C GLN A 202 1.06 -10.89 6.34
N ALA A 203 2.14 -10.27 5.85
CA ALA A 203 2.95 -10.84 4.79
C ALA A 203 3.67 -12.12 5.23
N ILE A 204 4.20 -12.17 6.45
CA ILE A 204 4.83 -13.37 7.02
C ILE A 204 3.82 -14.51 7.16
N ASP A 205 2.62 -14.22 7.67
CA ASP A 205 1.57 -15.20 7.82
C ASP A 205 1.08 -15.73 6.48
N PHE A 206 0.94 -14.84 5.49
CA PHE A 206 0.68 -15.24 4.11
C PHE A 206 1.74 -16.24 3.62
N MET A 207 3.02 -15.89 3.69
CA MET A 207 4.12 -16.75 3.19
C MET A 207 4.18 -18.12 3.87
N LYS A 208 3.84 -18.20 5.17
CA LYS A 208 3.81 -19.49 5.91
C LYS A 208 2.68 -20.41 5.44
N ASN A 209 1.59 -19.85 4.95
CA ASN A 209 0.37 -20.61 4.65
C ASN A 209 0.20 -20.89 3.14
N GLN A 210 0.98 -20.27 2.27
CA GLN A 210 0.84 -20.46 0.83
C GLN A 210 1.56 -21.69 0.30
N LYS A 211 0.99 -22.28 -0.74
CA LYS A 211 1.56 -23.44 -1.45
C LYS A 211 1.58 -23.17 -2.96
N GLY A 212 2.48 -23.85 -3.65
CA GLY A 212 2.63 -23.70 -5.10
C GLY A 212 3.41 -22.46 -5.50
N SER A 213 3.23 -22.01 -6.74
CA SER A 213 3.88 -20.80 -7.27
C SER A 213 3.00 -19.57 -7.00
N TRP A 214 3.56 -18.60 -6.32
CA TRP A 214 2.86 -17.36 -5.99
C TRP A 214 3.77 -16.14 -6.07
N LEU A 215 3.12 -14.98 -6.31
CA LEU A 215 3.69 -13.66 -6.12
C LEU A 215 2.88 -12.94 -5.04
N ALA A 216 3.55 -12.35 -4.07
CA ALA A 216 2.96 -11.43 -3.11
C ALA A 216 3.42 -10.01 -3.39
N HIS A 217 2.48 -9.14 -3.73
CA HIS A 217 2.73 -7.71 -3.80
C HIS A 217 2.53 -7.09 -2.42
N VAL A 218 3.61 -6.98 -1.65
CA VAL A 218 3.60 -6.33 -0.34
C VAL A 218 3.84 -4.84 -0.54
N SER A 219 2.87 -4.02 -0.19
CA SER A 219 2.89 -2.59 -0.49
C SER A 219 2.57 -1.76 0.74
N TYR A 220 3.61 -1.16 1.32
CA TYR A 220 3.55 -0.33 2.52
C TYR A 220 3.13 1.10 2.18
N ILE A 221 2.35 1.71 3.08
CA ILE A 221 2.04 3.14 3.02
C ILE A 221 3.26 3.96 3.43
N LYS A 222 3.91 3.60 4.53
CA LYS A 222 5.10 4.32 5.00
C LYS A 222 6.30 4.13 4.06
N PRO A 223 7.16 5.18 3.92
CA PRO A 223 7.20 6.43 4.67
C PRO A 223 6.35 7.59 4.10
N HIS A 224 5.27 7.30 3.38
CA HIS A 224 4.32 8.33 2.94
C HIS A 224 3.83 9.17 4.13
N TRP A 225 3.62 10.45 3.87
CA TRP A 225 2.97 11.37 4.80
C TRP A 225 1.61 10.82 5.32
N PRO A 226 1.24 11.02 6.60
CA PRO A 226 1.85 11.85 7.64
C PRO A 226 3.22 11.35 8.15
N TYR A 227 4.17 12.29 8.33
CA TYR A 227 5.53 11.99 8.79
C TYR A 227 5.60 11.94 10.31
N ILE A 228 4.89 11.01 10.89
CA ILE A 228 4.88 10.76 12.33
C ILE A 228 5.13 9.26 12.56
N VAL A 229 5.96 8.93 13.53
CA VAL A 229 6.35 7.55 13.82
C VAL A 229 6.34 7.31 15.32
N PRO A 230 6.17 6.08 15.79
CA PRO A 230 6.33 5.73 17.20
C PRO A 230 7.69 6.13 17.75
N ALA A 231 7.76 6.34 19.09
CA ALA A 231 9.01 6.63 19.80
C ALA A 231 9.94 5.41 19.83
#